data_d0c9e595612c5f14367be33121f22f35
#
_entry.id   d0c9e595612c5f14367be33121f22f35
#
_cell.length_a   1.000
_cell.length_b   1.000
_cell.length_c   1.000
_cell.angle_alpha   90.00
_cell.angle_beta   90.00
_cell.angle_gamma   90.00
#
_symmetry.space_group_name_H-M   'P 1'
#
loop_
_entity.id
_entity.type
_entity.pdbx_description
1 polymer ?
#
loop_
_entity_poly.entity_id
_entity_poly.type
_entity_poly.pdbx_seq_one_letter_code
_entity_poly.pdbx_strand_id
1 'polypeptide(L)'
;MKYKIDAIFPTPIYIASLGREFSKTEIKAMDKINKSIHKNESNYISDDSYILEKPVFKKLKKELFTHLLEYNKVITQWKNVKPYITQSWLNFTKTDEYHHIHEHPNSMISGVLYVNANPENDMIRFFNNCYKRIKPETKNWIFMGSEYCHGLFN
;
A
#
# COMPACT_ATOMS: atom_id res chain seq x y z
N MET A 1 -14.04 -26.27 -27.30
CA MET A 1 -14.33 -24.82 -27.41
C MET A 1 -13.00 -24.09 -27.46
N LYS A 2 -12.75 -23.24 -28.47
CA LYS A 2 -11.56 -22.37 -28.51
C LYS A 2 -12.00 -20.97 -28.08
N TYR A 3 -11.33 -20.36 -27.10
CA TYR A 3 -11.59 -18.99 -26.65
C TYR A 3 -10.27 -18.27 -26.37
N LYS A 4 -10.32 -16.94 -26.39
CA LYS A 4 -9.24 -16.05 -25.99
C LYS A 4 -9.78 -15.10 -24.92
N ILE A 5 -8.97 -14.83 -23.91
CA ILE A 5 -9.26 -13.86 -22.85
C ILE A 5 -8.24 -12.74 -22.96
N ASP A 6 -8.71 -11.53 -23.11
CA ASP A 6 -7.88 -10.33 -23.13
C ASP A 6 -8.14 -9.51 -21.87
N ALA A 7 -7.09 -9.15 -21.15
CA ALA A 7 -7.16 -8.24 -19.99
C ALA A 7 -7.10 -6.79 -20.49
N ILE A 8 -8.27 -6.16 -20.68
CA ILE A 8 -8.36 -4.85 -21.34
C ILE A 8 -7.95 -3.70 -20.39
N PHE A 9 -8.27 -3.80 -19.10
CA PHE A 9 -7.98 -2.78 -18.09
C PHE A 9 -7.29 -3.37 -16.85
N PRO A 10 -6.11 -3.98 -17.00
CA PRO A 10 -5.41 -4.53 -15.87
C PRO A 10 -4.93 -3.40 -14.92
N THR A 11 -5.07 -3.63 -13.63
CA THR A 11 -4.44 -2.77 -12.61
C THR A 11 -3.13 -3.45 -12.19
N PRO A 12 -1.97 -2.96 -12.58
CA PRO A 12 -0.71 -3.58 -12.22
C PRO A 12 -0.38 -3.30 -10.75
N ILE A 13 0.05 -4.34 -10.04
CA ILE A 13 0.57 -4.25 -8.69
C ILE A 13 2.03 -4.69 -8.74
N TYR A 14 2.93 -3.82 -8.28
CA TYR A 14 4.34 -4.12 -8.15
C TYR A 14 4.62 -4.62 -6.75
N ILE A 15 5.20 -5.80 -6.65
CA ILE A 15 5.54 -6.44 -5.38
C ILE A 15 7.03 -6.76 -5.39
N ALA A 16 7.72 -6.36 -4.34
CA ALA A 16 9.13 -6.60 -4.20
C ALA A 16 9.54 -6.75 -2.73
N SER A 17 10.60 -7.49 -2.50
CA SER A 17 11.25 -7.54 -1.20
C SER A 17 12.16 -6.32 -1.02
N LEU A 18 12.29 -5.82 0.22
CA LEU A 18 13.29 -4.82 0.58
C LEU A 18 14.73 -5.35 0.36
N GLY A 19 14.90 -6.68 0.31
CA GLY A 19 16.20 -7.34 0.12
C GLY A 19 17.10 -7.31 1.34
N ARG A 20 16.62 -6.84 2.47
CA ARG A 20 17.31 -6.85 3.76
C ARG A 20 16.33 -6.77 4.93
N GLU A 21 16.79 -7.08 6.09
CA GLU A 21 16.08 -6.79 7.33
C GLU A 21 16.25 -5.32 7.74
N PHE A 22 15.32 -4.84 8.57
CA PHE A 22 15.44 -3.54 9.21
C PHE A 22 16.58 -3.55 10.23
N SER A 23 17.35 -2.49 10.26
CA SER A 23 18.36 -2.33 11.30
C SER A 23 17.72 -2.10 12.68
N LYS A 24 18.42 -2.47 13.75
CA LYS A 24 17.97 -2.20 15.12
C LYS A 24 17.68 -0.71 15.38
N THR A 25 18.40 0.17 14.69
CA THR A 25 18.21 1.62 14.79
C THR A 25 16.92 2.07 14.12
N GLU A 26 16.60 1.53 12.94
CA GLU A 26 15.33 1.80 12.24
C GLU A 26 14.14 1.32 13.08
N ILE A 27 14.18 0.08 13.58
CA ILE A 27 13.09 -0.46 14.44
C ILE A 27 12.90 0.40 15.69
N LYS A 28 13.98 0.69 16.44
CA LYS A 28 13.89 1.54 17.63
C LYS A 28 13.36 2.95 17.33
N ALA A 29 13.66 3.47 16.15
CA ALA A 29 13.14 4.77 15.73
C ALA A 29 11.63 4.69 15.41
N MET A 30 11.17 3.63 14.76
CA MET A 30 9.74 3.40 14.48
C MET A 30 8.96 3.25 15.80
N ASP A 31 9.47 2.48 16.76
CA ASP A 31 8.81 2.26 18.05
C ASP A 31 8.63 3.56 18.88
N LYS A 32 9.56 4.51 18.72
CA LYS A 32 9.55 5.80 19.41
C LYS A 32 8.70 6.87 18.75
N ILE A 33 8.13 6.60 17.58
CA ILE A 33 7.31 7.58 16.88
C ILE A 33 6.00 7.78 17.64
N ASN A 34 5.66 9.04 17.88
CA ASN A 34 4.37 9.41 18.45
C ASN A 34 3.25 9.00 17.50
N LYS A 35 2.20 8.46 18.05
CA LYS A 35 1.04 7.96 17.31
C LYS A 35 -0.25 8.25 18.06
N SER A 36 -1.28 8.51 17.30
CA SER A 36 -2.65 8.72 17.77
C SER A 36 -3.61 7.74 17.10
N ILE A 37 -4.80 7.60 17.69
CA ILE A 37 -5.87 6.83 17.07
C ILE A 37 -6.24 7.51 15.75
N HIS A 38 -6.33 6.72 14.68
CA HIS A 38 -6.78 7.21 13.39
C HIS A 38 -8.20 7.80 13.51
N LYS A 39 -8.52 8.81 12.71
CA LYS A 39 -9.84 9.47 12.72
C LYS A 39 -11.02 8.50 12.58
N ASN A 40 -10.83 7.36 11.95
CA ASN A 40 -11.84 6.32 11.80
C ASN A 40 -11.82 5.27 12.93
N GLU A 41 -11.04 5.52 13.98
CA GLU A 41 -10.91 4.66 15.17
C GLU A 41 -10.55 3.19 14.87
N SER A 42 -9.99 2.92 13.68
CA SER A 42 -9.73 1.57 13.20
C SER A 42 -8.34 1.05 13.52
N ASN A 43 -7.36 1.95 13.65
CA ASN A 43 -5.97 1.65 14.00
C ASN A 43 -5.24 2.91 14.47
N TYR A 44 -3.95 2.79 14.79
CA TYR A 44 -3.10 3.94 15.14
C TYR A 44 -2.28 4.38 13.93
N ILE A 45 -2.04 5.68 13.83
CA ILE A 45 -1.22 6.30 12.81
C ILE A 45 -0.16 7.21 13.45
N SER A 46 1.02 7.32 12.85
CA SER A 46 2.01 8.29 13.31
C SER A 46 1.49 9.73 13.18
N ASP A 47 1.80 10.57 14.17
CA ASP A 47 1.44 12.00 14.12
C ASP A 47 2.20 12.75 13.03
N ASP A 48 3.37 12.23 12.64
CA ASP A 48 4.22 12.76 11.58
C ASP A 48 3.95 12.05 10.25
N SER A 49 3.64 12.81 9.22
CA SER A 49 3.41 12.33 7.85
C SER A 49 4.64 12.43 6.94
N TYR A 50 5.83 12.63 7.51
CA TYR A 50 7.10 12.73 6.78
C TYR A 50 8.19 11.85 7.39
N ILE A 51 7.83 10.64 7.79
CA ILE A 51 8.69 9.70 8.51
C ILE A 51 10.00 9.44 7.75
N LEU A 52 9.95 9.28 6.45
CA LEU A 52 11.13 9.00 5.62
C LEU A 52 12.09 10.20 5.49
N GLU A 53 11.69 11.40 5.95
CA GLU A 53 12.59 12.57 5.99
C GLU A 53 13.51 12.55 7.22
N LYS A 54 13.23 11.72 8.21
CA LYS A 54 14.10 11.59 9.38
C LYS A 54 15.47 10.98 8.99
N PRO A 55 16.58 11.51 9.50
CA PRO A 55 17.93 11.03 9.14
C PRO A 55 18.14 9.54 9.29
N VAL A 56 17.52 8.92 10.30
CA VAL A 56 17.61 7.48 10.57
C VAL A 56 17.04 6.64 9.42
N PHE A 57 16.09 7.15 8.65
CA PHE A 57 15.45 6.45 7.52
C PHE A 57 16.02 6.84 6.16
N LYS A 58 17.10 7.60 6.11
CA LYS A 58 17.72 8.04 4.85
C LYS A 58 18.07 6.87 3.91
N LYS A 59 18.59 5.77 4.48
CA LYS A 59 18.90 4.56 3.72
C LYS A 59 17.62 3.91 3.20
N LEU A 60 16.64 3.70 4.06
CA LEU A 60 15.33 3.14 3.71
C LEU A 60 14.64 3.96 2.63
N LYS A 61 14.62 5.29 2.77
CA LYS A 61 14.06 6.19 1.75
C LYS A 61 14.71 5.99 0.38
N LYS A 62 16.03 5.85 0.33
CA LYS A 62 16.77 5.60 -0.92
C LYS A 62 16.41 4.26 -1.54
N GLU A 63 16.27 3.21 -0.74
CA GLU A 63 15.89 1.88 -1.19
C GLU A 63 14.46 1.87 -1.77
N LEU A 64 13.50 2.45 -1.05
CA LEU A 64 12.14 2.59 -1.54
C LEU A 64 12.06 3.45 -2.81
N PHE A 65 12.87 4.48 -2.90
CA PHE A 65 12.95 5.29 -4.10
C PHE A 65 13.47 4.50 -5.31
N THR A 66 14.37 3.55 -5.10
CA THR A 66 14.83 2.64 -6.16
C THR A 66 13.69 1.77 -6.70
N HIS A 67 12.84 1.24 -5.82
CA HIS A 67 11.65 0.50 -6.23
C HIS A 67 10.64 1.38 -6.98
N LEU A 68 10.46 2.63 -6.56
CA LEU A 68 9.62 3.60 -7.27
C LEU A 68 10.13 3.88 -8.69
N LEU A 69 11.44 4.02 -8.87
CA LEU A 69 12.04 4.18 -10.19
C LEU A 69 11.88 2.93 -11.06
N GLU A 70 12.03 1.74 -10.48
CA GLU A 70 11.80 0.49 -11.22
C GLU A 70 10.32 0.33 -11.59
N TYR A 71 9.38 0.68 -10.71
CA TYR A 71 7.96 0.73 -11.03
C TYR A 71 7.69 1.67 -12.21
N ASN A 72 8.27 2.88 -12.19
CA ASN A 72 8.13 3.79 -13.31
C ASN A 72 8.70 3.22 -14.60
N LYS A 73 9.84 2.57 -14.56
CA LYS A 73 10.49 1.98 -15.72
C LYS A 73 9.66 0.86 -16.36
N VAL A 74 9.09 -0.03 -15.55
CA VAL A 74 8.40 -1.24 -16.05
C VAL A 74 6.90 -1.06 -16.24
N ILE A 75 6.25 -0.17 -15.50
CA ILE A 75 4.80 -0.02 -15.50
C ILE A 75 4.36 1.30 -16.12
N THR A 76 4.69 2.42 -15.50
CA THR A 76 4.14 3.72 -15.93
C THR A 76 4.88 4.32 -17.10
N GLN A 77 6.17 4.06 -17.24
CA GLN A 77 7.05 4.51 -18.34
C GLN A 77 6.96 6.03 -18.62
N TRP A 78 6.72 6.82 -17.58
CA TRP A 78 6.64 8.28 -17.72
C TRP A 78 7.97 8.86 -18.17
N LYS A 79 7.91 9.66 -19.21
CA LYS A 79 9.06 10.38 -19.74
C LYS A 79 9.12 11.80 -19.15
N ASN A 80 10.33 12.27 -18.90
CA ASN A 80 10.59 13.64 -18.40
C ASN A 80 9.93 13.96 -17.04
N VAL A 81 9.66 12.97 -16.22
CA VAL A 81 9.10 13.11 -14.88
C VAL A 81 10.17 12.75 -13.86
N LYS A 82 10.31 13.56 -12.83
CA LYS A 82 11.15 13.28 -11.64
C LYS A 82 10.21 12.96 -10.48
N PRO A 83 9.92 11.68 -10.22
CA PRO A 83 9.10 11.33 -9.10
C PRO A 83 9.80 11.66 -7.78
N TYR A 84 9.05 11.94 -6.74
CA TYR A 84 9.55 12.13 -5.38
C TYR A 84 8.51 11.63 -4.38
N ILE A 85 8.97 11.28 -3.19
CA ILE A 85 8.09 10.83 -2.11
C ILE A 85 7.54 12.07 -1.43
N THR A 86 6.23 12.26 -1.52
CA THR A 86 5.53 13.43 -0.96
C THR A 86 5.25 13.27 0.52
N GLN A 87 4.76 12.10 0.92
CA GLN A 87 4.38 11.79 2.29
C GLN A 87 4.76 10.36 2.65
N SER A 88 4.92 10.13 3.93
CA SER A 88 5.21 8.81 4.48
C SER A 88 4.84 8.78 5.96
N TRP A 89 4.03 7.82 6.36
CA TRP A 89 3.59 7.62 7.73
C TRP A 89 3.65 6.16 8.12
N LEU A 90 3.53 5.88 9.41
CA LEU A 90 3.43 4.53 9.95
C LEU A 90 2.00 4.24 10.40
N ASN A 91 1.52 3.07 10.05
CA ASN A 91 0.30 2.51 10.60
C ASN A 91 0.66 1.42 11.61
N PHE A 92 -0.05 1.40 12.73
CA PHE A 92 0.09 0.41 13.78
C PHE A 92 -1.26 -0.25 13.98
N THR A 93 -1.36 -1.50 13.58
CA THR A 93 -2.60 -2.29 13.62
C THR A 93 -2.37 -3.48 14.55
N LYS A 94 -3.21 -3.64 15.54
CA LYS A 94 -3.19 -4.78 16.47
C LYS A 94 -4.11 -5.89 15.96
N THR A 95 -4.13 -7.01 16.68
CA THR A 95 -5.12 -8.06 16.45
C THR A 95 -6.52 -7.48 16.51
N ASP A 96 -7.37 -7.88 15.57
CA ASP A 96 -8.77 -7.41 15.42
C ASP A 96 -8.94 -5.94 15.01
N GLU A 97 -7.84 -5.21 14.79
CA GLU A 97 -7.89 -3.89 14.18
C GLU A 97 -7.69 -4.00 12.66
N TYR A 98 -8.12 -2.99 11.92
CA TYR A 98 -7.93 -2.92 10.48
C TYR A 98 -7.64 -1.49 10.03
N HIS A 99 -6.99 -1.34 8.91
CA HIS A 99 -6.89 -0.04 8.26
C HIS A 99 -8.09 0.13 7.33
N HIS A 100 -8.82 1.24 7.48
CA HIS A 100 -10.05 1.50 6.72
C HIS A 100 -9.80 1.59 5.21
N ILE A 101 -10.83 1.33 4.43
CA ILE A 101 -10.81 1.51 2.98
C ILE A 101 -10.69 2.99 2.66
N HIS A 102 -9.67 3.36 1.89
CA HIS A 102 -9.41 4.74 1.52
C HIS A 102 -8.70 4.85 0.18
N GLU A 103 -8.64 6.05 -0.33
CA GLU A 103 -7.87 6.44 -1.51
C GLU A 103 -6.84 7.48 -1.13
N HIS A 104 -5.78 7.61 -1.93
CA HIS A 104 -4.79 8.67 -1.78
C HIS A 104 -4.97 9.71 -2.91
N PRO A 105 -5.83 10.72 -2.73
CA PRO A 105 -6.00 11.78 -3.72
C PRO A 105 -4.68 12.50 -3.99
N ASN A 106 -4.47 12.88 -5.24
CA ASN A 106 -3.26 13.57 -5.69
C ASN A 106 -1.95 12.75 -5.56
N SER A 107 -2.04 11.45 -5.30
CA SER A 107 -0.89 10.54 -5.36
C SER A 107 -0.91 9.79 -6.70
N MET A 108 0.18 9.86 -7.44
CA MET A 108 0.34 9.12 -8.69
C MET A 108 0.74 7.67 -8.46
N ILE A 109 1.46 7.40 -7.37
CA ILE A 109 1.89 6.07 -6.94
C ILE A 109 1.75 6.03 -5.41
N SER A 110 1.14 4.99 -4.92
CA SER A 110 1.10 4.68 -3.49
C SER A 110 1.81 3.36 -3.24
N GLY A 111 2.54 3.28 -2.14
CA GLY A 111 3.26 2.08 -1.74
C GLY A 111 3.01 1.74 -0.28
N VAL A 112 3.04 0.46 0.04
CA VAL A 112 2.99 -0.05 1.41
C VAL A 112 4.23 -0.89 1.65
N LEU A 113 4.90 -0.65 2.78
CA LEU A 113 6.01 -1.46 3.26
C LEU A 113 5.60 -2.09 4.58
N TYR A 114 5.61 -3.40 4.64
CA TYR A 114 5.34 -4.14 5.86
C TYR A 114 6.62 -4.26 6.68
N VAL A 115 6.58 -3.76 7.91
CA VAL A 115 7.70 -3.80 8.86
C VAL A 115 7.59 -5.04 9.75
N ASN A 116 6.38 -5.31 10.22
CA ASN A 116 6.03 -6.48 10.99
C ASN A 116 4.64 -6.94 10.57
N ALA A 117 4.55 -8.08 9.95
CA ALA A 117 3.30 -8.66 9.47
C ALA A 117 3.37 -10.18 9.53
N ASN A 118 2.23 -10.81 9.80
CA ASN A 118 2.08 -12.25 9.76
C ASN A 118 1.45 -12.64 8.41
N PRO A 119 2.20 -13.28 7.49
CA PRO A 119 1.69 -13.62 6.16
C PRO A 119 0.52 -14.61 6.17
N GLU A 120 0.27 -15.32 7.27
CA GLU A 120 -0.86 -16.22 7.40
C GLU A 120 -2.18 -15.50 7.69
N ASN A 121 -2.12 -14.32 8.32
CA ASN A 121 -3.31 -13.61 8.82
C ASN A 121 -3.43 -12.19 8.24
N ASP A 122 -2.32 -11.55 7.94
CA ASP A 122 -2.33 -10.17 7.45
C ASP A 122 -2.48 -10.15 5.93
N MET A 123 -3.27 -9.21 5.43
CA MET A 123 -3.51 -9.06 4.00
C MET A 123 -3.74 -7.60 3.62
N ILE A 124 -3.48 -7.28 2.37
CA ILE A 124 -3.93 -6.05 1.74
C ILE A 124 -5.07 -6.35 0.78
N ARG A 125 -6.11 -5.51 0.81
CA ARG A 125 -7.28 -5.63 -0.05
C ARG A 125 -7.34 -4.45 -0.99
N PHE A 126 -7.51 -4.72 -2.27
CA PHE A 126 -7.70 -3.71 -3.30
C PHE A 126 -9.15 -3.71 -3.77
N PHE A 127 -9.74 -2.53 -3.79
CA PHE A 127 -11.13 -2.34 -4.19
C PHE A 127 -11.20 -1.57 -5.49
N ASN A 128 -11.99 -2.07 -6.43
CA ASN A 128 -12.27 -1.36 -7.66
C ASN A 128 -13.69 -0.77 -7.60
N ASN A 129 -13.78 0.55 -7.70
CA ASN A 129 -15.03 1.31 -7.62
C ASN A 129 -15.82 1.34 -8.95
N CYS A 130 -15.50 0.50 -9.92
CA CYS A 130 -16.15 0.49 -11.24
C CYS A 130 -17.67 0.39 -11.18
N TYR A 131 -18.22 -0.22 -10.14
CA TYR A 131 -19.65 -0.47 -9.98
C TYR A 131 -20.42 0.66 -9.27
N LYS A 132 -19.77 1.75 -8.88
CA LYS A 132 -20.50 2.92 -8.30
C LYS A 132 -21.50 3.53 -9.28
N ARG A 133 -21.39 3.25 -10.58
CA ARG A 133 -22.21 3.85 -11.63
C ARG A 133 -23.51 3.10 -11.93
N ILE A 134 -23.61 1.84 -11.57
CA ILE A 134 -24.78 1.00 -11.82
C ILE A 134 -25.06 0.19 -10.55
N LYS A 135 -26.20 0.43 -9.92
CA LYS A 135 -26.69 -0.40 -8.82
C LYS A 135 -27.89 -1.18 -9.33
N PRO A 136 -27.73 -2.38 -9.89
CA PRO A 136 -28.86 -3.22 -10.23
C PRO A 136 -29.54 -3.65 -8.92
N GLU A 137 -30.85 -3.57 -8.87
CA GLU A 137 -31.62 -4.18 -7.81
C GLU A 137 -31.53 -5.70 -7.95
N THR A 138 -30.79 -6.36 -7.10
CA THR A 138 -30.74 -7.81 -7.03
C THR A 138 -31.10 -8.30 -5.65
N LYS A 139 -31.90 -9.36 -5.56
CA LYS A 139 -32.27 -9.97 -4.29
C LYS A 139 -31.10 -10.61 -3.55
N ASN A 140 -30.05 -10.97 -4.25
CA ASN A 140 -28.84 -11.55 -3.71
C ASN A 140 -27.63 -10.84 -4.30
N TRP A 141 -27.03 -9.95 -3.55
CA TRP A 141 -25.70 -9.45 -3.84
C TRP A 141 -24.71 -10.57 -3.55
N ILE A 142 -24.53 -11.47 -4.49
CA ILE A 142 -23.27 -12.18 -4.56
C ILE A 142 -22.31 -11.09 -4.99
N PHE A 143 -21.36 -10.76 -4.13
CA PHE A 143 -20.26 -9.88 -4.47
C PHE A 143 -19.64 -10.35 -5.77
N MET A 144 -20.00 -9.73 -6.86
CA MET A 144 -19.14 -9.76 -8.03
C MET A 144 -17.99 -8.84 -7.68
N GLY A 145 -17.06 -9.44 -6.91
CA GLY A 145 -16.06 -8.72 -6.16
C GLY A 145 -15.15 -7.94 -7.06
N SER A 146 -15.25 -6.66 -6.92
CA SER A 146 -14.16 -5.75 -7.24
C SER A 146 -13.07 -5.78 -6.16
N GLU A 147 -13.08 -6.79 -5.29
CA GLU A 147 -12.12 -6.98 -4.23
C GLU A 147 -11.04 -7.97 -4.69
N TYR A 148 -9.81 -7.55 -4.67
CA TYR A 148 -8.65 -8.39 -4.85
C TYR A 148 -7.89 -8.47 -3.52
N CYS A 149 -7.85 -9.68 -2.94
CA CYS A 149 -7.07 -9.95 -1.74
C CYS A 149 -5.71 -10.49 -2.15
N HIS A 150 -4.65 -9.86 -1.69
CA HIS A 150 -3.29 -10.30 -1.89
C HIS A 150 -2.67 -10.66 -0.55
N GLY A 151 -2.30 -11.94 -0.39
CA GLY A 151 -1.52 -12.38 0.76
C GLY A 151 -0.14 -11.72 0.76
N LEU A 152 0.41 -11.47 1.94
CA LEU A 152 1.76 -10.97 2.08
C LEU A 152 2.74 -12.09 1.69
N PHE A 153 3.73 -11.75 0.87
CA PHE A 153 4.81 -12.69 0.53
C PHE A 153 5.95 -12.55 1.54
N ASN A 154 6.47 -13.68 1.95
CA ASN A 154 7.70 -13.80 2.73
C ASN A 154 8.94 -13.53 1.85
#